data_9c458576f0dc510934ecee758e40ae42
#
_entry.id   9c458576f0dc510934ecee758e40ae42
#
_cell.length_a   1.000
_cell.length_b   1.000
_cell.length_c   1.000
_cell.angle_alpha   90.00
_cell.angle_beta   90.00
_cell.angle_gamma   90.00
#
_symmetry.space_group_name_H-M   'P 1'
#
loop_
_entity.id
_entity.type
_entity.pdbx_description
1 polymer ?
#
loop_
_entity_poly.entity_id
_entity_poly.type
_entity_poly.pdbx_seq_one_letter_code
_entity_poly.pdbx_strand_id
1 'polypeptide(L)'
;DPRDAFVSNTFASLDELPAGSVVGTSSLRRQAQLLALRPDLKIHFLRGNVNTRLAKLDAGEYDAIILAAAGLIRLGFAERIRSSISVDDSLPAGGQGAVGIECRSADTQIHALLAPLHHADTASRVTAERALNKHLNGGCQVPIACYALLEDEPTV
;
A
#
# COMPACT_ATOMS: atom_id res chain seq x y z
N ASP A 1 -4.98 -7.12 -2.35
CA ASP A 1 -5.48 -5.74 -2.37
C ASP A 1 -4.31 -4.75 -2.41
N PRO A 2 -4.15 -3.94 -3.46
CA PRO A 2 -3.04 -2.99 -3.60
C PRO A 2 -3.28 -1.66 -2.86
N ARG A 3 -4.49 -1.41 -2.39
CA ARG A 3 -4.89 -0.12 -1.84
C ARG A 3 -4.21 0.23 -0.52
N ASP A 4 -4.14 1.52 -0.26
CA ASP A 4 -3.82 2.03 1.06
C ASP A 4 -5.07 1.99 1.95
N ALA A 5 -4.88 1.69 3.22
CA ALA A 5 -5.91 1.64 4.24
C ALA A 5 -5.83 2.89 5.13
N PHE A 6 -6.96 3.55 5.31
CA PHE A 6 -7.17 4.56 6.34
C PHE A 6 -7.53 3.86 7.66
N VAL A 7 -6.77 4.13 8.69
CA VAL A 7 -6.95 3.57 10.03
C VAL A 7 -7.07 4.71 11.03
N SER A 8 -8.17 4.75 11.76
CA SER A 8 -8.42 5.73 12.82
C SER A 8 -9.31 5.10 13.90
N ASN A 9 -9.15 5.54 15.12
CA ASN A 9 -10.04 5.13 16.22
C ASN A 9 -11.34 5.95 16.24
N THR A 10 -11.33 7.14 15.64
CA THR A 10 -12.44 8.13 15.75
C THR A 10 -13.14 8.35 14.42
N PHE A 11 -12.39 8.53 13.33
CA PHE A 11 -12.93 8.98 12.04
C PHE A 11 -13.14 7.80 11.08
N ALA A 12 -14.16 7.85 10.23
CA ALA A 12 -14.46 6.78 9.30
C ALA A 12 -13.72 6.90 7.96
N SER A 13 -13.33 8.10 7.56
CA SER A 13 -12.65 8.37 6.29
C SER A 13 -11.66 9.54 6.39
N LEU A 14 -10.85 9.70 5.35
CA LEU A 14 -9.94 10.83 5.19
C LEU A 14 -10.69 12.18 5.15
N ASP A 15 -11.89 12.18 4.56
CA ASP A 15 -12.71 13.39 4.41
C ASP A 15 -13.29 13.89 5.73
N GLU A 16 -13.50 12.98 6.68
CA GLU A 16 -14.02 13.33 8.01
C GLU A 16 -12.97 13.94 8.95
N LEU A 17 -11.69 13.88 8.58
CA LEU A 17 -10.65 14.47 9.42
C LEU A 17 -10.81 16.00 9.51
N PRO A 18 -10.83 16.58 10.71
CA PRO A 18 -10.76 18.04 10.88
C PRO A 18 -9.50 18.63 10.26
N ALA A 19 -9.56 19.89 9.86
CA ALA A 19 -8.38 20.62 9.39
C ALA A 19 -7.30 20.63 10.48
N GLY A 20 -6.05 20.38 10.07
CA GLY A 20 -4.91 20.32 10.97
C GLY A 20 -4.72 19.00 11.69
N SER A 21 -5.56 17.97 11.41
CA SER A 21 -5.38 16.61 11.96
C SER A 21 -4.02 16.03 11.63
N VAL A 22 -3.50 15.22 12.55
CA VAL A 22 -2.20 14.57 12.45
C VAL A 22 -2.34 13.18 11.84
N VAL A 23 -1.78 12.98 10.64
CA VAL A 23 -1.80 11.69 9.95
C VAL A 23 -0.41 11.06 9.91
N GLY A 24 -0.30 9.83 10.39
CA GLY A 24 0.95 9.09 10.49
C GLY A 24 1.30 8.29 9.23
N THR A 25 2.44 8.61 8.62
CA THR A 25 3.05 7.77 7.58
C THR A 25 4.56 8.03 7.48
N SER A 26 5.34 7.03 7.08
CA SER A 26 6.76 7.19 6.73
C SER A 26 7.01 7.13 5.22
N SER A 27 5.95 7.00 4.43
CA SER A 27 6.05 6.90 2.98
C SER A 27 5.94 8.27 2.32
N LEU A 28 7.00 8.70 1.63
CA LEU A 28 6.97 9.94 0.85
C LEU A 28 5.90 9.92 -0.24
N ARG A 29 5.64 8.76 -0.83
CA ARG A 29 4.57 8.54 -1.80
C ARG A 29 3.18 8.89 -1.20
N ARG A 30 2.88 8.33 -0.02
CA ARG A 30 1.62 8.61 0.68
C ARG A 30 1.53 10.06 1.10
N GLN A 31 2.59 10.60 1.67
CA GLN A 31 2.63 12.00 2.09
C GLN A 31 2.32 12.94 0.94
N ALA A 32 2.95 12.77 -0.23
CA ALA A 32 2.74 13.64 -1.37
C ALA A 32 1.28 13.61 -1.85
N GLN A 33 0.69 12.42 -1.97
CA GLN A 33 -0.68 12.27 -2.45
C GLN A 33 -1.71 12.75 -1.41
N LEU A 34 -1.50 12.44 -0.13
CA LEU A 34 -2.38 12.94 0.95
C LEU A 34 -2.39 14.46 1.00
N LEU A 35 -1.23 15.12 0.90
CA LEU A 35 -1.15 16.59 0.92
C LEU A 35 -1.67 17.24 -0.37
N ALA A 36 -1.69 16.52 -1.49
CA ALA A 36 -2.35 16.97 -2.71
C ALA A 36 -3.89 16.98 -2.56
N LEU A 37 -4.46 15.98 -1.87
CA LEU A 37 -5.90 15.87 -1.59
C LEU A 37 -6.32 16.78 -0.43
N ARG A 38 -5.54 16.79 0.64
CA ARG A 38 -5.83 17.46 1.91
C ARG A 38 -4.60 18.24 2.38
N PRO A 39 -4.33 19.42 1.81
CA PRO A 39 -3.16 20.25 2.16
C PRO A 39 -3.23 20.82 3.58
N ASP A 40 -4.38 20.76 4.21
CA ASP A 40 -4.65 21.18 5.58
C ASP A 40 -4.16 20.17 6.64
N LEU A 41 -3.82 18.95 6.26
CA LEU A 41 -3.37 17.91 7.20
C LEU A 41 -1.90 18.09 7.61
N LYS A 42 -1.59 17.61 8.81
CA LYS A 42 -0.20 17.52 9.31
C LYS A 42 0.29 16.09 9.18
N ILE A 43 1.30 15.88 8.35
CA ILE A 43 1.89 14.55 8.18
C ILE A 43 3.04 14.38 9.15
N HIS A 44 2.91 13.41 10.07
CA HIS A 44 3.95 13.05 11.01
C HIS A 44 4.56 11.69 10.66
N PHE A 45 5.84 11.58 10.94
CA PHE A 45 6.62 10.39 10.61
C PHE A 45 6.26 9.22 11.53
N LEU A 46 5.82 8.09 10.94
CA LEU A 46 5.39 6.90 11.66
C LEU A 46 6.29 5.71 11.34
N ARG A 47 7.10 5.28 12.30
CA ARG A 47 7.99 4.11 12.21
C ARG A 47 7.52 2.94 13.07
N GLY A 48 8.00 1.75 12.72
CA GLY A 48 7.77 0.49 13.39
C GLY A 48 7.08 -0.53 12.48
N ASN A 49 6.85 -1.73 12.98
CA ASN A 49 6.00 -2.71 12.35
C ASN A 49 4.51 -2.34 12.51
N VAL A 50 3.60 -3.13 11.94
CA VAL A 50 2.16 -2.85 11.98
C VAL A 50 1.65 -2.72 13.42
N ASN A 51 2.03 -3.66 14.31
CA ASN A 51 1.59 -3.62 15.72
C ASN A 51 2.04 -2.35 16.43
N THR A 52 3.31 -1.95 16.24
CA THR A 52 3.86 -0.73 16.84
C THR A 52 3.11 0.52 16.33
N ARG A 53 2.79 0.56 15.03
CA ARG A 53 2.06 1.69 14.44
C ARG A 53 0.63 1.77 14.95
N LEU A 54 -0.06 0.64 15.08
CA LEU A 54 -1.39 0.59 15.68
C LEU A 54 -1.36 1.01 17.15
N ALA A 55 -0.37 0.55 17.93
CA ALA A 55 -0.23 0.95 19.32
C ALA A 55 -0.02 2.47 19.49
N LYS A 56 0.73 3.10 18.61
CA LYS A 56 0.90 4.57 18.61
C LYS A 56 -0.39 5.32 18.29
N LEU A 57 -1.19 4.81 17.34
CA LEU A 57 -2.52 5.35 17.08
C LEU A 57 -3.41 5.20 18.31
N ASP A 58 -3.39 4.03 18.97
CA ASP A 58 -4.20 3.74 20.16
C ASP A 58 -3.76 4.60 21.36
N ALA A 59 -2.49 4.98 21.42
CA ALA A 59 -1.95 5.94 22.39
C ALA A 59 -2.33 7.42 22.12
N GLY A 60 -3.01 7.71 20.99
CA GLY A 60 -3.44 9.06 20.62
C GLY A 60 -2.32 9.95 20.06
N GLU A 61 -1.19 9.35 19.60
CA GLU A 61 -0.12 10.13 18.96
C GLU A 61 -0.53 10.65 17.56
N TYR A 62 -1.57 10.08 16.96
CA TYR A 62 -2.10 10.39 15.63
C TYR A 62 -3.63 10.34 15.63
N ASP A 63 -4.27 11.17 14.82
CA ASP A 63 -5.72 11.12 14.56
C ASP A 63 -6.04 9.96 13.58
N ALA A 64 -5.13 9.69 12.65
CA ALA A 64 -5.20 8.58 11.71
C ALA A 64 -3.80 8.12 11.26
N ILE A 65 -3.71 6.92 10.74
CA ILE A 65 -2.48 6.40 10.10
C ILE A 65 -2.83 5.74 8.77
N ILE A 66 -1.88 5.77 7.82
CA ILE A 66 -2.06 5.13 6.52
C ILE A 66 -1.11 3.94 6.39
N LEU A 67 -1.70 2.76 6.16
CA LEU A 67 -0.99 1.49 6.00
C LEU A 67 -1.39 0.81 4.69
N ALA A 68 -0.64 -0.20 4.24
CA ALA A 68 -1.09 -1.07 3.16
C ALA A 68 -2.21 -2.01 3.66
N ALA A 69 -3.37 -2.02 3.00
CA ALA A 69 -4.50 -2.86 3.37
C ALA A 69 -4.12 -4.34 3.44
N ALA A 70 -3.35 -4.84 2.47
CA ALA A 70 -2.88 -6.22 2.44
C ALA A 70 -2.08 -6.62 3.69
N GLY A 71 -1.28 -5.70 4.26
CA GLY A 71 -0.53 -5.93 5.49
C GLY A 71 -1.44 -6.13 6.71
N LEU A 72 -2.46 -5.30 6.85
CA LEU A 72 -3.45 -5.42 7.92
C LEU A 72 -4.26 -6.70 7.79
N ILE A 73 -4.77 -7.01 6.60
CA ILE A 73 -5.55 -8.22 6.32
C ILE A 73 -4.73 -9.47 6.65
N ARG A 74 -3.47 -9.54 6.17
CA ARG A 74 -2.58 -10.68 6.40
C ARG A 74 -2.27 -10.93 7.87
N LEU A 75 -2.21 -9.87 8.68
CA LEU A 75 -1.93 -9.96 10.11
C LEU A 75 -3.18 -10.11 10.98
N GLY A 76 -4.37 -10.24 10.40
CA GLY A 76 -5.62 -10.39 11.11
C GLY A 76 -6.18 -9.10 11.71
N PHE A 77 -5.79 -7.93 11.15
CA PHE A 77 -6.25 -6.60 11.59
C PHE A 77 -7.20 -5.93 10.58
N ALA A 78 -7.93 -6.74 9.79
CA ALA A 78 -8.85 -6.21 8.79
C ALA A 78 -9.91 -5.27 9.39
N GLU A 79 -10.36 -5.55 10.62
CA GLU A 79 -11.34 -4.75 11.36
C GLU A 79 -10.85 -3.35 11.75
N ARG A 80 -9.51 -3.13 11.71
CA ARG A 80 -8.91 -1.81 11.94
C ARG A 80 -8.98 -0.90 10.72
N ILE A 81 -9.30 -1.43 9.54
CA ILE A 81 -9.47 -0.66 8.31
C ILE A 81 -10.82 0.05 8.37
N ARG A 82 -10.80 1.38 8.50
CA ARG A 82 -12.02 2.20 8.51
C ARG A 82 -12.52 2.40 7.08
N SER A 83 -11.60 2.69 6.17
CA SER A 83 -11.88 2.77 4.74
C SER A 83 -10.63 2.42 3.92
N SER A 84 -10.82 1.93 2.70
CA SER A 84 -9.76 1.79 1.72
C SER A 84 -9.72 3.05 0.86
N ILE A 85 -8.53 3.63 0.71
CA ILE A 85 -8.31 4.78 -0.18
C ILE A 85 -8.31 4.25 -1.61
N SER A 86 -9.06 4.88 -2.50
CA SER A 86 -9.13 4.46 -3.91
C SER A 86 -7.75 4.58 -4.59
N VAL A 87 -7.51 3.79 -5.61
CA VAL A 87 -6.26 3.91 -6.39
C VAL A 87 -6.20 5.22 -7.18
N ASP A 88 -7.34 5.85 -7.45
CA ASP A 88 -7.44 7.16 -8.12
C ASP A 88 -7.01 8.28 -7.17
N ASP A 89 -7.29 8.16 -5.88
CA ASP A 89 -6.90 9.12 -4.85
C ASP A 89 -5.47 8.90 -4.35
N SER A 90 -5.05 7.65 -4.25
CA SER A 90 -3.70 7.28 -3.80
C SER A 90 -3.18 6.08 -4.58
N LEU A 91 -2.40 6.35 -5.63
CA LEU A 91 -1.70 5.31 -6.38
C LEU A 91 -0.79 4.50 -5.45
N PRO A 92 -0.86 3.16 -5.47
CA PRO A 92 -0.02 2.30 -4.63
C PRO A 92 1.46 2.34 -5.04
N ALA A 93 2.30 1.78 -4.21
CA ALA A 93 3.66 1.45 -4.60
C ALA A 93 3.65 0.26 -5.57
N GLY A 94 4.56 0.25 -6.54
CA GLY A 94 4.65 -0.87 -7.48
C GLY A 94 4.79 -2.22 -6.79
N GLY A 95 3.85 -3.12 -7.07
CA GLY A 95 3.75 -4.44 -6.46
C GLY A 95 3.10 -4.46 -5.07
N GLN A 96 2.56 -3.34 -4.57
CA GLN A 96 1.87 -3.33 -3.27
C GLN A 96 0.72 -4.34 -3.24
N GLY A 97 0.67 -5.14 -2.19
CA GLY A 97 -0.38 -6.15 -1.99
C GLY A 97 -0.10 -7.50 -2.67
N ALA A 98 0.89 -7.60 -3.53
CA ALA A 98 1.34 -8.88 -4.07
C ALA A 98 2.32 -9.56 -3.10
N VAL A 99 2.22 -10.88 -2.98
CA VAL A 99 3.17 -11.70 -2.22
C VAL A 99 4.22 -12.24 -3.19
N GLY A 100 5.47 -11.84 -2.99
CA GLY A 100 6.62 -12.41 -3.71
C GLY A 100 7.18 -13.60 -2.94
N ILE A 101 7.41 -14.71 -3.66
CA ILE A 101 8.08 -15.90 -3.10
C ILE A 101 9.44 -16.02 -3.80
N GLU A 102 10.50 -16.04 -3.00
CA GLU A 102 11.87 -16.19 -3.51
C GLU A 102 12.39 -17.60 -3.23
N CYS A 103 13.03 -18.20 -4.24
CA CYS A 103 13.71 -19.49 -4.11
C CYS A 103 14.96 -19.50 -5.00
N ARG A 104 15.82 -20.52 -4.82
CA ARG A 104 17.01 -20.70 -5.65
C ARG A 104 16.63 -20.99 -7.10
N SER A 105 17.27 -20.32 -8.05
CA SER A 105 16.97 -20.45 -9.49
C SER A 105 17.17 -21.87 -10.04
N ALA A 106 18.10 -22.64 -9.45
CA ALA A 106 18.40 -24.01 -9.88
C ALA A 106 17.52 -25.08 -9.20
N ASP A 107 16.64 -24.71 -8.26
CA ASP A 107 15.84 -25.64 -7.48
C ASP A 107 14.53 -25.98 -8.20
N THR A 108 14.61 -26.88 -9.18
CA THR A 108 13.46 -27.28 -10.00
C THR A 108 12.34 -27.93 -9.21
N GLN A 109 12.65 -28.60 -8.09
CA GLN A 109 11.64 -29.23 -7.24
C GLN A 109 10.81 -28.17 -6.52
N ILE A 110 11.46 -27.16 -5.93
CA ILE A 110 10.75 -26.04 -5.29
C ILE A 110 9.96 -25.24 -6.32
N HIS A 111 10.52 -24.99 -7.51
CA HIS A 111 9.77 -24.33 -8.59
C HIS A 111 8.46 -25.07 -8.91
N ALA A 112 8.50 -26.41 -9.05
CA ALA A 112 7.32 -27.21 -9.32
C ALA A 112 6.27 -27.13 -8.18
N LEU A 113 6.72 -27.11 -6.92
CA LEU A 113 5.84 -26.96 -5.76
C LEU A 113 5.20 -25.57 -5.66
N LEU A 114 5.90 -24.52 -6.09
CA LEU A 114 5.42 -23.14 -6.05
C LEU A 114 4.54 -22.79 -7.26
N ALA A 115 4.65 -23.49 -8.38
CA ALA A 115 3.92 -23.21 -9.62
C ALA A 115 2.39 -23.06 -9.43
N PRO A 116 1.69 -23.87 -8.61
CA PRO A 116 0.26 -23.71 -8.37
C PRO A 116 -0.13 -22.41 -7.66
N LEU A 117 0.82 -21.72 -7.01
CA LEU A 117 0.60 -20.45 -6.34
C LEU A 117 0.74 -19.26 -7.28
N HIS A 118 1.19 -19.49 -8.52
CA HIS A 118 1.37 -18.43 -9.50
C HIS A 118 0.02 -17.90 -9.99
N HIS A 119 -0.22 -16.60 -9.77
CA HIS A 119 -1.40 -15.91 -10.26
C HIS A 119 -1.02 -15.04 -11.46
N ALA A 120 -1.33 -15.50 -12.66
CA ALA A 120 -0.87 -14.92 -13.93
C ALA A 120 -1.17 -13.42 -14.06
N ASP A 121 -2.40 -13.02 -13.78
CA ASP A 121 -2.82 -11.61 -13.89
C ASP A 121 -2.05 -10.70 -12.93
N THR A 122 -1.85 -11.15 -11.69
CA THR A 122 -1.04 -10.41 -10.71
C THR A 122 0.41 -10.33 -11.17
N ALA A 123 0.96 -11.41 -11.70
CA ALA A 123 2.34 -11.45 -12.19
C ALA A 123 2.54 -10.47 -13.37
N SER A 124 1.59 -10.41 -14.31
CA SER A 124 1.63 -9.48 -15.46
C SER A 124 1.62 -8.03 -14.98
N ARG A 125 0.68 -7.65 -14.11
CA ARG A 125 0.58 -6.31 -13.53
C ARG A 125 1.85 -5.91 -12.78
N VAL A 126 2.28 -6.74 -11.84
CA VAL A 126 3.46 -6.48 -11.01
C VAL A 126 4.73 -6.41 -11.84
N THR A 127 4.85 -7.21 -12.92
CA THR A 127 5.99 -7.14 -13.84
C THR A 127 6.05 -5.77 -14.53
N ALA A 128 4.91 -5.26 -15.02
CA ALA A 128 4.83 -3.93 -15.63
C ALA A 128 5.17 -2.81 -14.62
N GLU A 129 4.59 -2.86 -13.42
CA GLU A 129 4.86 -1.89 -12.34
C GLU A 129 6.34 -1.89 -11.92
N ARG A 130 6.95 -3.07 -11.79
CA ARG A 130 8.37 -3.21 -11.45
C ARG A 130 9.29 -2.73 -12.57
N ALA A 131 8.90 -2.90 -13.83
CA ALA A 131 9.66 -2.38 -14.97
C ALA A 131 9.72 -0.86 -14.92
N LEU A 132 8.59 -0.19 -14.66
CA LEU A 132 8.54 1.27 -14.47
C LEU A 132 9.42 1.69 -13.28
N ASN A 133 9.25 1.06 -12.13
CA ASN A 133 10.02 1.37 -10.93
C ASN A 133 11.53 1.23 -11.16
N LYS A 134 11.95 0.17 -11.87
CA LYS A 134 13.35 -0.05 -12.24
C LYS A 134 13.86 1.03 -13.21
N HIS A 135 13.06 1.40 -14.20
CA HIS A 135 13.43 2.44 -15.17
C HIS A 135 13.64 3.80 -14.52
N LEU A 136 12.83 4.11 -13.52
CA LEU A 136 12.91 5.36 -12.74
C LEU A 136 13.93 5.31 -11.59
N ASN A 137 14.73 4.25 -11.47
CA ASN A 137 15.65 4.01 -10.35
C ASN A 137 14.95 4.12 -8.98
N GLY A 138 13.73 3.59 -8.90
CA GLY A 138 12.89 3.65 -7.72
C GLY A 138 13.42 2.83 -6.55
N GLY A 139 13.10 3.29 -5.36
CA GLY A 139 13.43 2.65 -4.09
C GLY A 139 12.58 3.20 -2.96
N CYS A 140 12.79 2.70 -1.73
CA CYS A 140 11.99 3.11 -0.57
C CYS A 140 12.07 4.60 -0.23
N GLN A 141 13.11 5.30 -0.74
CA GLN A 141 13.34 6.73 -0.51
C GLN A 141 12.78 7.62 -1.64
N VAL A 142 12.18 7.03 -2.67
CA VAL A 142 11.69 7.77 -3.84
C VAL A 142 10.16 7.69 -3.87
N PRO A 143 9.44 8.80 -4.04
CA PRO A 143 7.97 8.82 -4.03
C PRO A 143 7.39 8.37 -5.38
N ILE A 144 7.69 7.14 -5.79
CA ILE A 144 7.15 6.55 -7.01
C ILE A 144 5.87 5.79 -6.67
N ALA A 145 4.85 6.00 -7.49
CA ALA A 145 3.57 5.31 -7.44
C ALA A 145 3.23 4.76 -8.83
N CYS A 146 2.64 3.59 -8.89
CA CYS A 146 2.12 3.03 -10.14
C CYS A 146 1.08 1.95 -9.85
N TYR A 147 0.16 1.79 -10.79
CA TYR A 147 -0.85 0.75 -10.75
C TYR A 147 -1.14 0.28 -12.17
N ALA A 148 -0.84 -0.96 -12.48
CA ALA A 148 -1.09 -1.56 -13.77
C ALA A 148 -2.47 -2.23 -13.81
N LEU A 149 -3.22 -2.01 -14.88
CA LEU A 149 -4.48 -2.69 -15.17
C LEU A 149 -4.28 -3.65 -16.34
N LEU A 150 -5.01 -4.75 -16.33
CA LEU A 150 -5.21 -5.57 -17.50
C LEU A 150 -6.47 -5.05 -18.20
N GLU A 151 -6.34 -4.68 -19.44
CA GLU A 151 -7.48 -4.34 -20.30
C GLU A 151 -7.85 -5.58 -21.09
N ASP A 152 -9.15 -5.85 -21.19
CA ASP A 152 -9.64 -6.86 -22.12
C ASP A 152 -9.32 -6.38 -23.54
N GLU A 153 -8.85 -7.29 -24.42
CA GLU A 153 -8.63 -6.94 -25.82
C GLU A 153 -9.96 -6.40 -26.39
N PRO A 154 -9.95 -5.26 -27.10
CA PRO A 154 -11.15 -4.77 -27.75
C PRO A 154 -11.64 -5.88 -28.69
N THR A 155 -12.86 -6.34 -28.45
CA THR A 155 -13.54 -7.26 -29.36
C THR A 155 -13.65 -6.59 -30.72
N VAL A 156 -12.85 -7.03 -31.69
CA VAL A 156 -12.86 -6.53 -33.08
C VAL A 156 -14.10 -7.05 -33.78
#